data_5cc06f65fe4d1fd606122294b9e9b782
#
_entry.id   5cc06f65fe4d1fd606122294b9e9b782
#
_cell.length_a   1.000
_cell.length_b   1.000
_cell.length_c   1.000
_cell.angle_alpha   90.00
_cell.angle_beta   90.00
_cell.angle_gamma   90.00
#
_symmetry.space_group_name_H-M   'P 1'
#
loop_
_entity.id
_entity.type
_entity.pdbx_description
1 polymer ?
#
loop_
_entity_poly.entity_id
_entity_poly.type
_entity_poly.pdbx_seq_one_letter_code
_entity_poly.pdbx_strand_id
1 'polypeptide(L)'
;MHVAGFTRDPSSGVAAGHRGTYLGLIDKIPYLQSLGITAVELLPVFQFDSSDAPSGLLNYWGYDPISFFAPHLAYGTNSDDPLGCLDEFRTMVKALHRAGIEVILDVVYNHTAEGDERGPTLCFRGLENSFYYMLGRDKATYADFTGTGNTLQANHSVVKRLILDSLRYWVTEMHVDGFRFDLASVFSRNDFGQPMLNAPIIWEIDSDPVLAGTKLIAEAWDSGGLYQVGSFGQDKWKEWNGTYRDDVRSFVKGDSDTAWKLRERLIGSPDIYVAGDRPTGQSINFITCHDGFTLNDLVSYNAKHNDANRSNNQDGTSANYSWNCGTEGDSTDPDIESLRIQQIKNFFTLSLLSVGTPMLLMGDEVRRTQQGNNNAYCWDSKISWFDWNLCKPNAELLQFVQQMIRIRLGFDQGITGTPVPLEEYLQGAHIEWHGTQLLHPDWGHDSHSIAVSLHNHVLNQVRYIAINSFWKPLEFELPTFSDASSRWLRMIDTSLRAPSDIAAVGEGFEIDAPTYLVKPHSIIMLHHVSPNAKS
;
A
#
# COMPACT_ATOMS: atom_id res chain seq x y z
N MET A 1 -6.68 3.49 4.20
CA MET A 1 -7.87 4.31 3.86
C MET A 1 -8.14 5.36 4.92
N HIS A 2 -8.91 6.44 4.62
CA HIS A 2 -9.23 7.51 5.58
C HIS A 2 -10.66 7.37 6.10
N VAL A 3 -10.87 7.36 7.42
CA VAL A 3 -12.20 7.16 8.03
C VAL A 3 -13.21 8.17 7.49
N ALA A 4 -12.93 9.46 7.62
CA ALA A 4 -13.86 10.49 7.17
C ALA A 4 -13.99 10.52 5.64
N GLY A 5 -12.89 10.51 4.91
CA GLY A 5 -12.89 10.62 3.45
C GLY A 5 -13.65 9.52 2.74
N PHE A 6 -13.78 8.35 3.34
CA PHE A 6 -14.47 7.22 2.72
C PHE A 6 -15.98 7.45 2.53
N THR A 7 -16.61 8.20 3.45
CA THR A 7 -18.08 8.40 3.42
C THR A 7 -18.53 9.86 3.45
N ARG A 8 -17.59 10.81 3.56
CA ARG A 8 -17.90 12.25 3.72
C ARG A 8 -18.70 12.82 2.56
N ASP A 9 -18.38 12.41 1.33
CA ASP A 9 -19.10 12.87 0.14
C ASP A 9 -20.56 12.38 0.17
N PRO A 10 -21.53 13.25 -0.13
CA PRO A 10 -22.95 12.88 -0.21
C PRO A 10 -23.27 11.73 -1.17
N SER A 11 -22.43 11.52 -2.21
CA SER A 11 -22.56 10.40 -3.15
C SER A 11 -22.41 9.04 -2.47
N SER A 12 -21.86 8.99 -1.24
CA SER A 12 -21.80 7.77 -0.45
C SER A 12 -23.19 7.16 -0.19
N GLY A 13 -24.26 7.95 -0.19
CA GLY A 13 -25.61 7.50 0.18
C GLY A 13 -25.76 7.19 1.68
N VAL A 14 -24.72 7.42 2.48
CA VAL A 14 -24.76 7.30 3.95
C VAL A 14 -25.61 8.43 4.53
N ALA A 15 -26.36 8.13 5.61
CA ALA A 15 -27.15 9.13 6.32
C ALA A 15 -26.30 10.35 6.73
N ALA A 16 -26.83 11.57 6.59
CA ALA A 16 -26.05 12.78 6.79
C ALA A 16 -25.32 12.85 8.14
N GLY A 17 -25.92 12.35 9.23
CA GLY A 17 -25.31 12.30 10.56
C GLY A 17 -24.21 11.24 10.72
N HIS A 18 -24.07 10.30 9.78
CA HIS A 18 -23.04 9.26 9.82
C HIS A 18 -21.90 9.53 8.83
N ARG A 19 -22.03 10.49 7.91
CA ARG A 19 -21.01 10.77 6.90
C ARG A 19 -19.70 11.21 7.53
N GLY A 20 -18.61 10.56 7.16
CA GLY A 20 -17.29 10.86 7.66
C GLY A 20 -17.04 10.37 9.08
N THR A 21 -17.84 9.44 9.59
CA THR A 21 -17.70 8.90 10.94
C THR A 21 -17.42 7.39 10.94
N TYR A 22 -17.09 6.84 12.11
CA TYR A 22 -16.94 5.40 12.32
C TYR A 22 -18.22 4.62 11.95
N LEU A 23 -19.40 5.15 12.27
CA LEU A 23 -20.68 4.53 11.90
C LEU A 23 -20.91 4.57 10.38
N GLY A 24 -20.50 5.65 9.72
CA GLY A 24 -20.57 5.75 8.26
C GLY A 24 -19.70 4.71 7.55
N LEU A 25 -18.54 4.38 8.11
CA LEU A 25 -17.69 3.31 7.58
C LEU A 25 -18.40 1.95 7.69
N ILE A 26 -19.12 1.67 8.78
CA ILE A 26 -19.92 0.45 8.96
C ILE A 26 -20.92 0.28 7.82
N ASP A 27 -21.61 1.35 7.41
CA ASP A 27 -22.59 1.31 6.31
C ASP A 27 -21.96 0.88 4.96
N LYS A 28 -20.62 0.96 4.84
CA LYS A 28 -19.85 0.61 3.63
C LYS A 28 -19.10 -0.72 3.72
N ILE A 29 -19.22 -1.46 4.80
CA ILE A 29 -18.63 -2.81 4.92
C ILE A 29 -19.06 -3.74 3.76
N PRO A 30 -20.32 -3.75 3.28
CA PRO A 30 -20.69 -4.58 2.12
C PRO A 30 -19.87 -4.29 0.86
N TYR A 31 -19.48 -3.04 0.63
CA TYR A 31 -18.59 -2.69 -0.48
C TYR A 31 -17.19 -3.29 -0.29
N LEU A 32 -16.61 -3.14 0.91
CA LEU A 32 -15.29 -3.70 1.23
C LEU A 32 -15.26 -5.23 1.08
N GLN A 33 -16.35 -5.92 1.52
CA GLN A 33 -16.50 -7.36 1.30
C GLN A 33 -16.63 -7.71 -0.19
N SER A 34 -17.38 -6.93 -0.97
CA SER A 34 -17.54 -7.15 -2.41
C SER A 34 -16.22 -6.94 -3.17
N LEU A 35 -15.40 -5.99 -2.72
CA LEU A 35 -14.06 -5.76 -3.25
C LEU A 35 -13.14 -6.95 -2.95
N GLY A 36 -13.34 -7.63 -1.81
CA GLY A 36 -12.61 -8.84 -1.45
C GLY A 36 -11.38 -8.60 -0.60
N ILE A 37 -11.24 -7.41 0.01
CA ILE A 37 -10.12 -7.11 0.92
C ILE A 37 -10.24 -7.89 2.24
N THR A 38 -9.11 -8.14 2.89
CA THR A 38 -9.02 -8.89 4.15
C THR A 38 -8.67 -8.01 5.35
N ALA A 39 -8.15 -6.81 5.13
CA ALA A 39 -7.84 -5.84 6.17
C ALA A 39 -8.02 -4.41 5.67
N VAL A 40 -8.35 -3.51 6.58
CA VAL A 40 -8.29 -2.06 6.37
C VAL A 40 -7.13 -1.48 7.18
N GLU A 41 -6.25 -0.72 6.54
CA GLU A 41 -5.28 0.13 7.20
C GLU A 41 -5.84 1.55 7.22
N LEU A 42 -6.15 2.05 8.42
CA LEU A 42 -6.76 3.36 8.63
C LEU A 42 -5.68 4.41 8.85
N LEU A 43 -5.72 5.51 8.09
CA LEU A 43 -4.92 6.70 8.38
C LEU A 43 -5.18 7.13 9.83
N PRO A 44 -4.31 7.99 10.42
CA PRO A 44 -4.33 8.22 11.86
C PRO A 44 -5.72 8.46 12.45
N VAL A 45 -6.03 7.68 13.46
CA VAL A 45 -7.28 7.78 14.23
C VAL A 45 -7.04 8.31 15.65
N PHE A 46 -5.79 8.53 16.04
CA PHE A 46 -5.48 9.21 17.29
C PHE A 46 -6.03 10.63 17.29
N GLN A 47 -6.34 11.18 18.46
CA GLN A 47 -6.71 12.59 18.54
C GLN A 47 -5.54 13.45 18.07
N PHE A 48 -5.74 14.20 17.00
CA PHE A 48 -4.74 15.05 16.35
C PHE A 48 -5.20 16.51 16.28
N ASP A 49 -4.26 17.42 15.99
CA ASP A 49 -4.57 18.82 15.72
C ASP A 49 -4.98 19.01 14.25
N SER A 50 -6.26 19.27 14.03
CA SER A 50 -6.78 19.56 12.69
C SER A 50 -6.46 21.00 12.22
N SER A 51 -5.97 21.86 13.08
CA SER A 51 -5.66 23.26 12.75
C SER A 51 -4.24 23.47 12.22
N ASP A 52 -3.34 22.48 12.37
CA ASP A 52 -1.98 22.57 11.84
C ASP A 52 -1.95 22.33 10.32
N ALA A 53 -2.32 23.39 9.62
CA ALA A 53 -2.35 23.45 8.16
C ALA A 53 -2.24 24.91 7.70
N PRO A 54 -1.90 25.19 6.43
CA PRO A 54 -1.90 26.53 5.89
C PRO A 54 -3.24 27.24 6.09
N SER A 55 -3.20 28.55 6.36
CA SER A 55 -4.39 29.35 6.71
C SER A 55 -5.59 29.07 5.81
N GLY A 56 -6.73 28.66 6.40
CA GLY A 56 -7.97 28.33 5.70
C GLY A 56 -8.03 26.92 5.11
N LEU A 57 -7.04 26.08 5.42
CA LEU A 57 -7.03 24.64 5.18
C LEU A 57 -7.06 23.90 6.53
N LEU A 58 -7.27 22.59 6.51
CA LEU A 58 -7.32 21.76 7.71
C LEU A 58 -6.41 20.54 7.52
N ASN A 59 -5.67 20.15 8.54
CA ASN A 59 -4.98 18.87 8.55
C ASN A 59 -6.01 17.74 8.42
N TYR A 60 -6.01 17.11 7.24
CA TYR A 60 -6.97 16.06 6.92
C TYR A 60 -6.39 14.67 7.20
N TRP A 61 -5.09 14.45 6.97
CA TRP A 61 -4.51 13.12 7.16
C TRP A 61 -4.40 12.72 8.63
N GLY A 62 -4.15 13.67 9.53
CA GLY A 62 -4.08 13.42 10.96
C GLY A 62 -2.71 13.06 11.52
N TYR A 63 -1.62 13.33 10.80
CA TYR A 63 -0.26 13.05 11.26
C TYR A 63 0.29 14.12 12.23
N ASP A 64 -0.55 14.69 13.06
CA ASP A 64 -0.19 15.64 14.13
C ASP A 64 -0.84 15.25 15.46
N PRO A 65 -0.40 14.15 16.10
CA PRO A 65 -1.08 13.60 17.27
C PRO A 65 -0.91 14.49 18.50
N ILE A 66 -2.02 14.63 19.26
CA ILE A 66 -2.09 15.26 20.56
C ILE A 66 -2.17 14.19 21.67
N SER A 67 -2.89 13.10 21.41
CA SER A 67 -3.12 12.04 22.39
C SER A 67 -3.05 10.66 21.74
N PHE A 68 -2.27 9.78 22.33
CA PHE A 68 -2.08 8.39 21.86
C PHE A 68 -3.13 7.39 22.35
N PHE A 69 -4.08 7.80 23.21
CA PHE A 69 -5.04 6.91 23.86
C PHE A 69 -6.50 7.22 23.52
N ALA A 70 -6.75 8.24 22.71
CA ALA A 70 -8.10 8.67 22.38
C ALA A 70 -8.33 8.65 20.88
N PRO A 71 -9.48 8.11 20.40
CA PRO A 71 -9.86 8.26 19.01
C PRO A 71 -10.21 9.70 18.68
N HIS A 72 -9.98 10.11 17.43
CA HIS A 72 -10.26 11.47 16.96
C HIS A 72 -11.75 11.79 17.03
N LEU A 73 -12.12 12.79 17.82
CA LEU A 73 -13.52 13.13 18.14
C LEU A 73 -14.35 13.48 16.90
N ALA A 74 -13.74 14.10 15.89
CA ALA A 74 -14.45 14.46 14.66
C ALA A 74 -14.85 13.24 13.79
N TYR A 75 -14.40 12.05 14.12
CA TYR A 75 -14.83 10.79 13.48
C TYR A 75 -15.99 10.12 14.22
N GLY A 76 -16.43 10.66 15.34
CA GLY A 76 -17.69 10.28 16.01
C GLY A 76 -18.87 11.06 15.44
N THR A 77 -20.09 10.54 15.66
CA THR A 77 -21.34 11.22 15.25
C THR A 77 -21.67 12.43 16.12
N ASN A 78 -21.13 12.49 17.33
CA ASN A 78 -21.28 13.60 18.28
C ASN A 78 -19.90 13.98 18.86
N SER A 79 -19.33 15.07 18.38
CA SER A 79 -18.02 15.58 18.84
C SER A 79 -18.03 16.05 20.31
N ASP A 80 -19.20 16.28 20.92
CA ASP A 80 -19.33 16.69 22.33
C ASP A 80 -19.41 15.50 23.27
N ASP A 81 -19.42 14.27 22.76
CA ASP A 81 -19.46 13.02 23.53
C ASP A 81 -18.21 12.15 23.27
N PRO A 82 -17.12 12.37 24.02
CA PRO A 82 -15.89 11.58 23.85
C PRO A 82 -16.06 10.09 24.14
N LEU A 83 -16.95 9.71 25.08
CA LEU A 83 -17.21 8.31 25.39
C LEU A 83 -18.02 7.64 24.30
N GLY A 84 -19.00 8.35 23.72
CA GLY A 84 -19.75 7.88 22.57
C GLY A 84 -18.84 7.67 21.34
N CYS A 85 -17.91 8.57 21.08
CA CYS A 85 -16.93 8.41 20.02
C CYS A 85 -16.07 7.14 20.19
N LEU A 86 -15.64 6.86 21.42
CA LEU A 86 -14.88 5.66 21.77
C LEU A 86 -15.70 4.38 21.54
N ASP A 87 -16.98 4.40 21.90
CA ASP A 87 -17.89 3.27 21.70
C ASP A 87 -18.24 3.07 20.21
N GLU A 88 -18.32 4.15 19.41
CA GLU A 88 -18.49 4.07 17.97
C GLU A 88 -17.27 3.43 17.30
N PHE A 89 -16.04 3.78 17.73
CA PHE A 89 -14.83 3.15 17.24
C PHE A 89 -14.84 1.63 17.50
N ARG A 90 -15.13 1.22 18.74
CA ARG A 90 -15.26 -0.21 19.12
C ARG A 90 -16.33 -0.92 18.31
N THR A 91 -17.44 -0.24 18.04
CA THR A 91 -18.55 -0.76 17.24
C THR A 91 -18.12 -0.98 15.79
N MET A 92 -17.34 -0.08 15.23
CA MET A 92 -16.76 -0.20 13.88
C MET A 92 -15.82 -1.41 13.80
N VAL A 93 -14.86 -1.54 14.71
CA VAL A 93 -13.92 -2.69 14.75
C VAL A 93 -14.72 -4.00 14.84
N LYS A 94 -15.68 -4.09 15.74
CA LYS A 94 -16.53 -5.28 15.89
C LYS A 94 -17.34 -5.60 14.63
N ALA A 95 -17.80 -4.59 13.90
CA ALA A 95 -18.54 -4.79 12.65
C ALA A 95 -17.63 -5.29 11.52
N LEU A 96 -16.41 -4.75 11.41
CA LEU A 96 -15.38 -5.20 10.47
C LEU A 96 -14.97 -6.64 10.75
N HIS A 97 -14.71 -7.00 12.01
CA HIS A 97 -14.40 -8.39 12.39
C HIS A 97 -15.51 -9.38 12.05
N ARG A 98 -16.77 -9.01 12.27
CA ARG A 98 -17.92 -9.84 11.85
C ARG A 98 -17.99 -10.04 10.32
N ALA A 99 -17.46 -9.10 9.58
CA ALA A 99 -17.35 -9.18 8.13
C ALA A 99 -16.09 -9.93 7.64
N GLY A 100 -15.23 -10.41 8.55
CA GLY A 100 -13.95 -11.06 8.24
C GLY A 100 -12.86 -10.09 7.81
N ILE A 101 -12.95 -8.82 8.20
CA ILE A 101 -12.00 -7.75 7.85
C ILE A 101 -11.25 -7.31 9.10
N GLU A 102 -9.93 -7.38 9.06
CA GLU A 102 -9.03 -6.93 10.12
C GLU A 102 -8.85 -5.40 10.09
N VAL A 103 -8.48 -4.82 11.24
CA VAL A 103 -8.25 -3.38 11.40
C VAL A 103 -6.79 -3.12 11.79
N ILE A 104 -6.08 -2.41 10.95
CA ILE A 104 -4.71 -1.95 11.18
C ILE A 104 -4.76 -0.43 11.34
N LEU A 105 -4.10 0.09 12.37
CA LEU A 105 -4.01 1.53 12.61
C LEU A 105 -2.67 2.07 12.15
N ASP A 106 -2.71 3.18 11.42
CA ASP A 106 -1.54 4.01 11.18
C ASP A 106 -1.26 4.85 12.43
N VAL A 107 -0.10 4.61 13.05
CA VAL A 107 0.25 5.21 14.35
C VAL A 107 1.46 6.12 14.24
N VAL A 108 1.30 7.31 14.80
CA VAL A 108 2.31 8.37 14.78
C VAL A 108 2.91 8.52 16.17
N TYR A 109 4.03 7.85 16.43
CA TYR A 109 4.78 7.96 17.69
C TYR A 109 6.16 8.61 17.49
N ASN A 110 6.44 9.09 16.29
CA ASN A 110 7.72 9.69 15.96
C ASN A 110 7.76 11.19 16.29
N HIS A 111 6.62 11.88 16.32
CA HIS A 111 6.48 13.30 16.64
C HIS A 111 5.10 13.63 17.23
N THR A 112 4.87 14.91 17.55
CA THR A 112 3.58 15.43 18.02
C THR A 112 3.25 16.76 17.34
N ALA A 113 1.98 17.20 17.47
CA ALA A 113 1.46 18.47 16.98
C ALA A 113 2.11 19.72 17.63
N GLU A 114 3.12 19.56 18.48
CA GLU A 114 3.78 20.70 19.16
C GLU A 114 4.81 21.41 18.28
N GLY A 115 5.11 20.88 17.07
CA GLY A 115 6.01 21.51 16.11
C GLY A 115 7.43 21.77 16.66
N ASP A 116 8.10 22.80 16.15
CA ASP A 116 9.42 23.24 16.63
C ASP A 116 9.34 24.06 17.93
N GLU A 117 10.45 24.69 18.35
CA GLU A 117 10.52 25.51 19.56
C GLU A 117 9.55 26.71 19.58
N ARG A 118 8.99 27.09 18.43
CA ARG A 118 8.01 28.17 18.26
C ARG A 118 6.57 27.68 18.28
N GLY A 119 6.39 26.37 18.22
CA GLY A 119 5.08 25.74 18.18
C GLY A 119 4.34 25.81 19.53
N PRO A 120 3.08 25.37 19.56
CA PRO A 120 2.24 25.44 20.75
C PRO A 120 2.69 24.45 21.83
N THR A 121 2.20 24.61 23.05
CA THR A 121 2.33 23.63 24.14
C THR A 121 0.98 22.93 24.30
N LEU A 122 0.84 21.72 23.79
CA LEU A 122 -0.42 20.98 23.71
C LEU A 122 -0.41 19.69 24.55
N CYS A 123 0.71 19.00 24.63
CA CYS A 123 0.81 17.68 25.26
C CYS A 123 2.08 17.54 26.13
N PHE A 124 3.18 17.02 25.60
CA PHE A 124 4.34 16.56 26.41
C PHE A 124 5.33 17.65 26.75
N ARG A 125 5.44 18.71 25.92
CA ARG A 125 6.34 19.85 26.17
C ARG A 125 6.09 20.48 27.53
N GLY A 126 4.82 20.65 27.92
CA GLY A 126 4.42 21.23 29.19
C GLY A 126 4.63 20.32 30.39
N LEU A 127 4.87 19.02 30.18
CA LEU A 127 5.12 18.05 31.26
C LEU A 127 6.62 17.98 31.59
N GLU A 128 7.45 17.55 30.63
CA GLU A 128 8.90 17.47 30.77
C GLU A 128 9.57 17.38 29.39
N ASN A 129 9.86 18.53 28.82
CA ASN A 129 10.35 18.64 27.44
C ASN A 129 11.56 17.76 27.13
N SER A 130 12.53 17.70 28.02
CA SER A 130 13.80 16.99 27.81
C SER A 130 13.68 15.47 27.88
N PHE A 131 12.60 14.92 28.44
CA PHE A 131 12.37 13.47 28.49
C PHE A 131 11.61 12.95 27.28
N TYR A 132 10.70 13.79 26.76
CA TYR A 132 9.85 13.39 25.66
C TYR A 132 10.46 13.66 24.29
N TYR A 133 11.20 14.75 24.13
CA TYR A 133 11.70 15.18 22.82
C TYR A 133 13.21 15.09 22.70
N MET A 134 13.68 14.74 21.50
CA MET A 134 15.08 14.89 21.14
C MET A 134 15.42 16.37 20.98
N LEU A 135 16.34 16.86 21.78
CA LEU A 135 16.76 18.25 21.76
C LEU A 135 18.04 18.44 20.94
N GLY A 136 18.19 19.62 20.34
CA GLY A 136 19.43 20.06 19.75
C GLY A 136 20.56 20.20 20.77
N ARG A 137 21.79 20.39 20.31
CA ARG A 137 22.99 20.46 21.17
C ARG A 137 22.92 21.57 22.24
N ASP A 138 22.28 22.68 21.92
CA ASP A 138 22.08 23.80 22.81
C ASP A 138 20.86 23.64 23.74
N LYS A 139 20.06 22.58 23.53
CA LYS A 139 18.81 22.27 24.24
C LYS A 139 17.73 23.35 24.10
N ALA A 140 17.93 24.33 23.24
CA ALA A 140 16.98 25.44 22.98
C ALA A 140 16.11 25.12 21.75
N THR A 141 16.56 24.22 20.89
CA THR A 141 15.89 23.75 19.67
C THR A 141 15.64 22.26 19.73
N TYR A 142 14.82 21.73 18.82
CA TYR A 142 14.60 20.29 18.66
C TYR A 142 15.54 19.70 17.61
N ALA A 143 15.92 18.43 17.81
CA ALA A 143 16.46 17.61 16.73
C ALA A 143 15.29 17.06 15.91
N ASP A 144 15.23 17.41 14.64
CA ASP A 144 14.13 17.04 13.75
C ASP A 144 14.57 15.96 12.75
N PHE A 145 14.09 14.73 12.95
CA PHE A 145 14.24 13.59 12.04
C PHE A 145 12.91 13.22 11.36
N THR A 146 11.87 14.01 11.57
CA THR A 146 10.52 13.76 11.10
C THR A 146 10.08 14.71 9.99
N GLY A 147 10.72 15.89 9.92
CA GLY A 147 10.32 16.96 9.00
C GLY A 147 9.15 17.80 9.51
N THR A 148 8.69 17.56 10.76
CA THR A 148 7.53 18.25 11.37
C THR A 148 7.94 19.23 12.48
N GLY A 149 9.24 19.33 12.77
CA GLY A 149 9.79 20.28 13.75
C GLY A 149 10.21 19.65 15.07
N ASN A 150 9.71 18.45 15.42
CA ASN A 150 10.14 17.75 16.62
C ASN A 150 10.27 16.24 16.38
N THR A 151 11.00 15.57 17.26
CA THR A 151 11.16 14.10 17.26
C THR A 151 11.02 13.60 18.70
N LEU A 152 10.16 12.61 18.92
CA LEU A 152 10.03 11.96 20.22
C LEU A 152 11.23 11.05 20.51
N GLN A 153 11.70 11.05 21.77
CA GLN A 153 12.76 10.15 22.25
C GLN A 153 12.21 8.74 22.53
N ALA A 154 11.84 7.98 21.50
CA ALA A 154 11.17 6.70 21.65
C ALA A 154 11.95 5.67 22.50
N ASN A 155 13.27 5.80 22.61
CA ASN A 155 14.12 4.93 23.44
C ASN A 155 14.31 5.43 24.88
N HIS A 156 13.86 6.65 25.23
CA HIS A 156 13.82 7.08 26.62
C HIS A 156 12.79 6.27 27.41
N SER A 157 13.12 5.84 28.63
CA SER A 157 12.34 4.89 29.41
C SER A 157 10.86 5.29 29.61
N VAL A 158 10.60 6.59 29.81
CA VAL A 158 9.24 7.14 30.00
C VAL A 158 8.45 7.09 28.69
N VAL A 159 9.05 7.55 27.59
CA VAL A 159 8.41 7.59 26.27
C VAL A 159 8.17 6.17 25.74
N LYS A 160 9.16 5.30 25.89
CA LYS A 160 9.07 3.88 25.53
C LYS A 160 7.87 3.21 26.22
N ARG A 161 7.73 3.42 27.55
CA ARG A 161 6.59 2.91 28.31
C ARG A 161 5.27 3.48 27.82
N LEU A 162 5.22 4.79 27.55
CA LEU A 162 4.02 5.44 27.02
C LEU A 162 3.57 4.81 25.70
N ILE A 163 4.50 4.57 24.78
CA ILE A 163 4.24 3.92 23.49
C ILE A 163 3.70 2.49 23.69
N LEU A 164 4.38 1.68 24.53
CA LEU A 164 3.94 0.32 24.80
C LEU A 164 2.55 0.26 25.46
N ASP A 165 2.29 1.13 26.44
CA ASP A 165 0.99 1.17 27.11
C ASP A 165 -0.12 1.61 26.13
N SER A 166 0.19 2.51 25.18
CA SER A 166 -0.74 2.90 24.13
C SER A 166 -1.02 1.73 23.16
N LEU A 167 0.01 1.04 22.66
CA LEU A 167 -0.17 -0.12 21.79
C LEU A 167 -1.02 -1.22 22.47
N ARG A 168 -0.72 -1.52 23.75
CA ARG A 168 -1.50 -2.49 24.53
C ARG A 168 -2.96 -2.06 24.67
N TYR A 169 -3.20 -0.78 24.95
CA TYR A 169 -4.56 -0.23 25.06
C TYR A 169 -5.35 -0.44 23.76
N TRP A 170 -4.77 -0.12 22.60
CA TRP A 170 -5.45 -0.29 21.32
C TRP A 170 -5.71 -1.76 20.98
N VAL A 171 -4.87 -2.68 21.43
CA VAL A 171 -5.10 -4.13 21.26
C VAL A 171 -6.13 -4.65 22.25
N THR A 172 -6.01 -4.35 23.57
CA THR A 172 -6.85 -4.98 24.60
C THR A 172 -8.22 -4.33 24.72
N GLU A 173 -8.31 -3.00 24.56
CA GLU A 173 -9.54 -2.25 24.78
C GLU A 173 -10.27 -1.92 23.47
N MET A 174 -9.53 -1.73 22.38
CA MET A 174 -10.08 -1.34 21.09
C MET A 174 -10.12 -2.50 20.08
N HIS A 175 -9.43 -3.62 20.39
CA HIS A 175 -9.40 -4.86 19.63
C HIS A 175 -8.87 -4.70 18.19
N VAL A 176 -7.86 -3.84 17.97
CA VAL A 176 -7.21 -3.72 16.66
C VAL A 176 -6.25 -4.88 16.39
N ASP A 177 -6.05 -5.23 15.11
CA ASP A 177 -5.29 -6.40 14.68
C ASP A 177 -3.84 -6.08 14.34
N GLY A 178 -3.53 -4.80 14.14
CA GLY A 178 -2.19 -4.40 13.75
C GLY A 178 -1.94 -2.90 13.79
N PHE A 179 -0.68 -2.55 13.54
CA PHE A 179 -0.21 -1.17 13.45
C PHE A 179 0.73 -0.99 12.28
N ARG A 180 0.58 0.13 11.56
CA ARG A 180 1.59 0.69 10.66
C ARG A 180 2.24 1.87 11.38
N PHE A 181 3.55 1.82 11.54
CA PHE A 181 4.31 2.86 12.24
C PHE A 181 4.85 3.87 11.24
N ASP A 182 4.36 5.09 11.35
CA ASP A 182 4.84 6.23 10.59
C ASP A 182 6.30 6.54 10.90
N LEU A 183 7.14 6.79 9.88
CA LEU A 183 8.55 7.08 10.00
C LEU A 183 9.28 6.20 11.04
N ALA A 184 9.06 4.89 10.98
CA ALA A 184 9.49 3.94 12.01
C ALA A 184 11.00 3.94 12.27
N SER A 185 11.82 4.37 11.32
CA SER A 185 13.27 4.48 11.52
C SER A 185 13.68 5.48 12.61
N VAL A 186 12.79 6.39 13.00
CA VAL A 186 12.99 7.24 14.20
C VAL A 186 13.21 6.39 15.45
N PHE A 187 12.55 5.23 15.55
CA PHE A 187 12.71 4.31 16.69
C PHE A 187 14.10 3.68 16.76
N SER A 188 14.82 3.64 15.65
CA SER A 188 16.20 3.16 15.59
C SER A 188 17.23 4.23 15.98
N ARG A 189 16.81 5.41 16.48
CA ARG A 189 17.72 6.48 16.89
C ARG A 189 17.90 6.53 18.41
N ASN A 190 19.13 6.80 18.83
CA ASN A 190 19.44 7.08 20.24
C ASN A 190 19.15 8.54 20.59
N ASP A 191 19.36 8.92 21.86
CA ASP A 191 19.12 10.28 22.40
C ASP A 191 19.90 11.40 21.66
N PHE A 192 20.91 11.03 20.86
CA PHE A 192 21.71 11.95 20.04
C PHE A 192 21.33 11.90 18.55
N GLY A 193 20.24 11.22 18.21
CA GLY A 193 19.78 11.04 16.83
C GLY A 193 20.62 10.06 15.99
N GLN A 194 21.57 9.35 16.59
CA GLN A 194 22.40 8.38 15.86
C GLN A 194 21.69 7.03 15.71
N PRO A 195 21.78 6.36 14.55
CA PRO A 195 21.20 5.05 14.35
C PRO A 195 21.77 4.00 15.31
N MET A 196 20.90 3.14 15.84
CA MET A 196 21.23 1.98 16.67
C MET A 196 20.86 0.70 15.92
N LEU A 197 21.72 -0.30 15.98
CA LEU A 197 21.43 -1.62 15.40
C LEU A 197 20.30 -2.35 16.14
N ASN A 198 20.25 -2.20 17.47
CA ASN A 198 19.31 -2.88 18.36
C ASN A 198 18.62 -1.84 19.25
N ALA A 199 17.58 -1.21 18.74
CA ALA A 199 16.83 -0.20 19.48
C ALA A 199 15.93 -0.84 20.55
N PRO A 200 16.02 -0.41 21.83
CA PRO A 200 15.24 -1.02 22.92
C PRO A 200 13.74 -1.05 22.68
N ILE A 201 13.15 0.02 22.14
CA ILE A 201 11.69 0.08 21.88
C ILE A 201 11.23 -1.00 20.89
N ILE A 202 12.01 -1.26 19.84
CA ILE A 202 11.68 -2.27 18.82
C ILE A 202 11.66 -3.66 19.45
N TRP A 203 12.68 -3.98 20.26
CA TRP A 203 12.76 -5.24 20.99
C TRP A 203 11.62 -5.42 22.00
N GLU A 204 11.23 -4.37 22.72
CA GLU A 204 10.15 -4.43 23.68
C GLU A 204 8.79 -4.62 23.01
N ILE A 205 8.55 -4.00 21.83
CA ILE A 205 7.35 -4.25 21.02
C ILE A 205 7.33 -5.70 20.53
N ASP A 206 8.45 -6.21 20.03
CA ASP A 206 8.53 -7.59 19.52
C ASP A 206 8.27 -8.64 20.59
N SER A 207 8.78 -8.43 21.79
CA SER A 207 8.72 -9.38 22.90
C SER A 207 7.50 -9.22 23.80
N ASP A 208 6.66 -8.21 23.55
CA ASP A 208 5.48 -7.95 24.36
C ASP A 208 4.41 -9.04 24.17
N PRO A 209 3.98 -9.72 25.26
CA PRO A 209 3.03 -10.82 25.16
C PRO A 209 1.62 -10.38 24.70
N VAL A 210 1.21 -9.13 24.96
CA VAL A 210 -0.06 -8.58 24.47
C VAL A 210 0.00 -8.35 22.97
N LEU A 211 1.16 -7.96 22.47
CA LEU A 211 1.39 -7.68 21.05
C LEU A 211 1.80 -8.93 20.26
N ALA A 212 1.89 -10.12 20.87
CA ALA A 212 2.42 -11.33 20.21
C ALA A 212 1.67 -11.70 18.92
N GLY A 213 0.35 -11.55 18.89
CA GLY A 213 -0.49 -11.82 17.71
C GLY A 213 -0.75 -10.62 16.82
N THR A 214 -0.19 -9.45 17.13
CA THR A 214 -0.47 -8.19 16.44
C THR A 214 0.42 -8.04 15.21
N LYS A 215 -0.15 -7.61 14.08
CA LYS A 215 0.61 -7.28 12.87
C LYS A 215 1.38 -5.98 13.07
N LEU A 216 2.67 -5.99 12.73
CA LEU A 216 3.54 -4.83 12.82
C LEU A 216 4.05 -4.50 11.42
N ILE A 217 3.83 -3.26 10.98
CA ILE A 217 4.23 -2.76 9.67
C ILE A 217 5.04 -1.49 9.89
N ALA A 218 6.22 -1.42 9.30
CA ALA A 218 7.09 -0.26 9.39
C ALA A 218 7.10 0.53 8.08
N GLU A 219 6.94 1.84 8.19
CA GLU A 219 7.52 2.75 7.22
C GLU A 219 9.00 2.89 7.57
N ALA A 220 9.84 2.04 6.98
CA ALA A 220 11.22 1.81 7.42
C ALA A 220 12.20 2.86 6.89
N TRP A 221 11.84 4.15 7.01
CA TRP A 221 12.69 5.32 6.73
C TRP A 221 12.32 6.50 7.63
N ASP A 222 13.09 7.59 7.57
CA ASP A 222 12.79 8.86 8.19
C ASP A 222 13.28 10.07 7.36
N SER A 223 12.87 11.28 7.74
CA SER A 223 13.25 12.51 7.04
C SER A 223 14.71 12.91 7.29
N GLY A 224 15.39 12.32 8.28
CA GLY A 224 16.81 12.48 8.53
C GLY A 224 17.72 11.63 7.65
N GLY A 225 17.15 10.89 6.69
CA GLY A 225 17.88 10.11 5.69
C GLY A 225 18.24 8.68 6.12
N LEU A 226 17.74 8.18 7.24
CA LEU A 226 17.87 6.78 7.60
C LEU A 226 16.85 5.95 6.80
N TYR A 227 17.34 4.97 6.04
CA TYR A 227 16.54 4.07 5.21
C TYR A 227 16.87 2.63 5.59
N GLN A 228 15.91 1.89 6.13
CA GLN A 228 16.09 0.56 6.71
C GLN A 228 15.19 -0.50 6.06
N VAL A 229 14.65 -0.26 4.89
CA VAL A 229 13.89 -1.30 4.16
C VAL A 229 14.79 -2.50 3.91
N GLY A 230 14.33 -3.68 4.35
CA GLY A 230 15.11 -4.93 4.37
C GLY A 230 15.87 -5.21 5.67
N SER A 231 15.95 -4.23 6.59
CA SER A 231 16.74 -4.36 7.82
C SER A 231 16.07 -3.82 9.08
N PHE A 232 14.82 -3.38 9.01
CA PHE A 232 14.10 -2.86 10.17
C PHE A 232 13.55 -4.00 11.05
N GLY A 233 13.76 -3.91 12.37
CA GLY A 233 13.21 -4.85 13.35
C GLY A 233 13.63 -6.32 13.12
N GLN A 234 12.80 -7.24 13.58
CA GLN A 234 12.96 -8.69 13.42
C GLN A 234 11.89 -9.25 12.45
N ASP A 235 11.77 -10.57 12.33
CA ASP A 235 10.90 -11.28 11.38
C ASP A 235 9.41 -10.94 11.48
N LYS A 236 8.98 -10.44 12.62
CA LYS A 236 7.60 -10.03 12.87
C LYS A 236 7.21 -8.75 12.13
N TRP A 237 8.19 -7.86 11.88
CA TRP A 237 7.95 -6.59 11.21
C TRP A 237 7.85 -6.76 9.71
N LYS A 238 6.73 -6.37 9.14
CA LYS A 238 6.58 -6.14 7.71
C LYS A 238 6.99 -4.71 7.38
N GLU A 239 7.31 -4.46 6.13
CA GLU A 239 7.82 -3.14 5.71
C GLU A 239 7.09 -2.67 4.45
N TRP A 240 6.66 -1.41 4.45
CA TRP A 240 6.29 -0.76 3.20
C TRP A 240 7.49 -0.73 2.26
N ASN A 241 7.40 -1.40 1.12
CA ASN A 241 8.50 -1.52 0.17
C ASN A 241 8.49 -0.38 -0.83
N GLY A 242 9.16 0.73 -0.50
CA GLY A 242 9.31 1.88 -1.40
C GLY A 242 10.07 1.55 -2.68
N THR A 243 11.04 0.62 -2.62
CA THR A 243 11.78 0.15 -3.80
C THR A 243 10.87 -0.61 -4.77
N TYR A 244 9.94 -1.43 -4.22
CA TYR A 244 8.91 -2.08 -5.04
C TYR A 244 8.09 -1.05 -5.82
N ARG A 245 7.58 -0.03 -5.14
CA ARG A 245 6.79 1.05 -5.72
C ARG A 245 7.54 1.71 -6.88
N ASP A 246 8.76 2.12 -6.64
CA ASP A 246 9.53 2.94 -7.59
C ASP A 246 9.95 2.11 -8.82
N ASP A 247 10.41 0.87 -8.61
CA ASP A 247 10.84 -0.01 -9.71
C ASP A 247 9.66 -0.44 -10.58
N VAL A 248 8.51 -0.79 -9.99
CA VAL A 248 7.31 -1.17 -10.75
C VAL A 248 6.76 0.02 -11.54
N ARG A 249 6.71 1.21 -10.94
CA ARG A 249 6.30 2.43 -11.65
C ARG A 249 7.21 2.72 -12.84
N SER A 250 8.52 2.68 -12.65
CA SER A 250 9.53 2.93 -13.68
C SER A 250 9.41 1.94 -14.84
N PHE A 251 9.23 0.65 -14.54
CA PHE A 251 9.07 -0.38 -15.57
C PHE A 251 7.77 -0.19 -16.38
N VAL A 252 6.64 0.00 -15.71
CA VAL A 252 5.33 0.18 -16.39
C VAL A 252 5.30 1.43 -17.24
N LYS A 253 5.98 2.50 -16.80
CA LYS A 253 6.20 3.72 -17.57
C LYS A 253 7.04 3.47 -18.84
N GLY A 254 7.92 2.45 -18.83
CA GLY A 254 8.81 2.11 -19.94
C GLY A 254 10.20 2.74 -19.83
N ASP A 255 10.67 3.01 -18.62
CA ASP A 255 12.05 3.48 -18.39
C ASP A 255 13.06 2.37 -18.74
N SER A 256 14.24 2.75 -19.21
CA SER A 256 15.34 1.83 -19.48
C SER A 256 15.94 1.28 -18.18
N ASP A 257 16.64 0.15 -18.25
CA ASP A 257 17.32 -0.52 -17.13
C ASP A 257 16.38 -0.94 -15.98
N THR A 258 15.15 -1.35 -16.31
CA THR A 258 14.13 -1.69 -15.31
C THR A 258 13.67 -3.15 -15.33
N ALA A 259 13.92 -3.89 -16.41
CA ALA A 259 13.45 -5.27 -16.56
C ALA A 259 14.04 -6.21 -15.48
N TRP A 260 15.35 -6.12 -15.19
CA TRP A 260 16.01 -6.92 -14.15
C TRP A 260 15.53 -6.53 -12.74
N LYS A 261 15.16 -5.26 -12.51
CA LYS A 261 14.59 -4.80 -11.24
C LYS A 261 13.20 -5.38 -11.03
N LEU A 262 12.34 -5.32 -12.07
CA LEU A 262 11.01 -5.93 -11.97
C LEU A 262 11.08 -7.42 -11.67
N ARG A 263 12.06 -8.16 -12.21
CA ARG A 263 12.31 -9.56 -11.85
C ARG A 263 12.38 -9.74 -10.33
N GLU A 264 13.21 -8.93 -9.67
CA GLU A 264 13.36 -8.99 -8.19
C GLU A 264 12.03 -8.67 -7.49
N ARG A 265 11.29 -7.67 -7.98
CA ARG A 265 10.01 -7.26 -7.37
C ARG A 265 8.93 -8.35 -7.47
N LEU A 266 8.87 -9.07 -8.60
CA LEU A 266 7.87 -10.12 -8.80
C LEU A 266 8.02 -11.30 -7.83
N ILE A 267 9.24 -11.62 -7.42
CA ILE A 267 9.55 -12.77 -6.58
C ILE A 267 9.81 -12.41 -5.10
N GLY A 268 9.32 -11.26 -4.63
CA GLY A 268 9.37 -10.86 -3.22
C GLY A 268 10.58 -10.06 -2.80
N SER A 269 11.28 -9.44 -3.75
CA SER A 269 12.45 -8.58 -3.50
C SER A 269 13.60 -9.30 -2.76
N PRO A 270 14.13 -10.41 -3.28
CA PRO A 270 15.19 -11.18 -2.63
C PRO A 270 16.49 -10.38 -2.46
N ASP A 271 16.77 -9.44 -3.33
CA ASP A 271 17.87 -8.48 -3.21
C ASP A 271 17.80 -7.63 -1.93
N ILE A 272 16.60 -7.51 -1.34
CA ILE A 272 16.33 -6.75 -0.11
C ILE A 272 16.20 -7.68 1.10
N TYR A 273 15.49 -8.81 0.98
CA TYR A 273 15.03 -9.60 2.13
C TYR A 273 15.73 -10.95 2.35
N VAL A 274 16.40 -11.54 1.35
CA VAL A 274 17.05 -12.86 1.52
C VAL A 274 18.21 -12.82 2.53
N ALA A 275 19.02 -11.77 2.51
CA ALA A 275 20.20 -11.68 3.40
C ALA A 275 19.85 -11.67 4.91
N GLY A 276 18.58 -11.40 5.27
CA GLY A 276 18.10 -11.38 6.65
C GLY A 276 17.28 -12.60 7.05
N ASP A 277 17.19 -13.64 6.24
CA ASP A 277 16.35 -14.83 6.45
C ASP A 277 14.85 -14.47 6.68
N ARG A 278 14.38 -13.45 5.96
CA ARG A 278 13.07 -12.84 6.15
C ARG A 278 11.95 -13.64 5.48
N PRO A 279 10.71 -13.68 6.06
CA PRO A 279 9.58 -14.40 5.47
C PRO A 279 9.13 -13.81 4.12
N THR A 280 8.48 -14.63 3.29
CA THR A 280 7.89 -14.23 1.99
C THR A 280 6.89 -13.08 2.10
N GLY A 281 6.21 -12.96 3.24
CA GLY A 281 5.24 -11.89 3.50
C GLY A 281 5.83 -10.59 4.08
N GLN A 282 7.16 -10.43 4.11
CA GLN A 282 7.82 -9.26 4.70
C GLN A 282 7.50 -7.98 3.95
N SER A 283 7.55 -8.04 2.63
CA SER A 283 7.27 -6.91 1.76
C SER A 283 5.79 -6.58 1.71
N ILE A 284 5.41 -5.35 2.10
CA ILE A 284 4.12 -4.75 1.73
C ILE A 284 4.32 -4.08 0.37
N ASN A 285 3.75 -4.71 -0.66
CA ASN A 285 3.84 -4.24 -2.04
C ASN A 285 2.75 -3.22 -2.32
N PHE A 286 3.12 -2.00 -2.65
CA PHE A 286 2.17 -0.95 -3.00
C PHE A 286 2.63 -0.17 -4.23
N ILE A 287 1.67 0.35 -4.98
CA ILE A 287 1.92 1.26 -6.10
C ILE A 287 1.66 2.69 -5.65
N THR A 288 0.63 2.90 -4.85
CA THR A 288 0.15 4.20 -4.37
C THR A 288 -0.22 4.09 -2.90
N CYS A 289 -0.09 5.19 -2.18
CA CYS A 289 -0.56 5.36 -0.80
C CYS A 289 -1.16 6.76 -0.63
N HIS A 290 -1.44 7.19 0.60
CA HIS A 290 -1.95 8.53 0.85
C HIS A 290 -0.95 9.62 0.42
N ASP A 291 0.35 9.36 0.58
CA ASP A 291 1.44 10.24 0.16
C ASP A 291 1.85 9.94 -1.28
N GLY A 292 1.67 10.91 -2.15
CA GLY A 292 1.91 10.78 -3.59
C GLY A 292 0.64 10.86 -4.45
N PHE A 293 0.79 10.54 -5.73
CA PHE A 293 -0.34 10.45 -6.66
C PHE A 293 -1.25 9.27 -6.36
N THR A 294 -2.57 9.44 -6.60
CA THR A 294 -3.49 8.33 -6.79
C THR A 294 -3.09 7.54 -8.03
N LEU A 295 -3.61 6.33 -8.19
CA LEU A 295 -3.28 5.51 -9.36
C LEU A 295 -3.79 6.15 -10.68
N ASN A 296 -4.92 6.85 -10.64
CA ASN A 296 -5.39 7.62 -11.78
C ASN A 296 -4.46 8.80 -12.10
N ASP A 297 -3.98 9.50 -11.09
CA ASP A 297 -3.10 10.65 -11.29
C ASP A 297 -1.69 10.20 -11.75
N LEU A 298 -1.23 9.03 -11.30
CA LEU A 298 0.03 8.42 -11.71
C LEU A 298 0.11 8.18 -13.24
N VAL A 299 -1.04 7.93 -13.88
CA VAL A 299 -1.16 7.73 -15.34
C VAL A 299 -1.68 8.95 -16.08
N SER A 300 -1.90 10.07 -15.38
CA SER A 300 -2.51 11.29 -15.94
C SER A 300 -1.64 12.53 -15.79
N TYR A 301 -0.63 12.51 -14.92
CA TYR A 301 0.21 13.67 -14.62
C TYR A 301 1.69 13.30 -14.64
N ASN A 302 2.51 14.11 -15.32
CA ASN A 302 3.98 14.00 -15.25
C ASN A 302 4.56 14.82 -14.10
N ALA A 303 3.91 15.90 -13.72
CA ALA A 303 4.36 16.80 -12.66
C ALA A 303 3.28 16.96 -11.58
N LYS A 304 3.71 17.25 -10.35
CA LYS A 304 2.79 17.56 -9.25
C LYS A 304 2.14 18.94 -9.41
N HIS A 305 0.90 19.05 -8.97
CA HIS A 305 0.09 20.26 -9.01
C HIS A 305 -0.40 20.61 -7.60
N ASN A 306 0.53 20.98 -6.69
CA ASN A 306 0.27 21.27 -5.29
C ASN A 306 0.11 22.78 -4.99
N ASP A 307 -0.06 23.61 -6.01
CA ASP A 307 -0.15 25.09 -5.82
C ASP A 307 -1.24 25.48 -4.82
N ALA A 308 -2.35 24.74 -4.79
CA ALA A 308 -3.46 24.93 -3.87
C ALA A 308 -3.06 24.73 -2.39
N ASN A 309 -2.01 23.94 -2.10
CA ASN A 309 -1.48 23.71 -0.74
C ASN A 309 -0.77 24.96 -0.16
N ARG A 310 -0.60 26.02 -0.96
CA ARG A 310 0.01 27.30 -0.54
C ARG A 310 1.48 27.22 -0.14
N SER A 311 2.16 26.16 -0.57
CA SER A 311 3.60 25.93 -0.38
C SER A 311 4.41 26.21 -1.64
N ASN A 312 3.86 27.01 -2.58
CA ASN A 312 4.46 27.32 -3.89
C ASN A 312 4.88 26.05 -4.67
N ASN A 313 4.08 24.98 -4.59
CA ASN A 313 4.35 23.68 -5.19
C ASN A 313 5.70 23.04 -4.76
N GLN A 314 6.22 23.41 -3.58
CA GLN A 314 7.47 22.88 -3.04
C GLN A 314 7.27 21.59 -2.24
N ASP A 315 6.09 21.39 -1.66
CA ASP A 315 5.68 20.23 -0.86
C ASP A 315 5.43 19.00 -1.75
N GLY A 316 5.48 17.81 -1.16
CA GLY A 316 5.36 16.53 -1.85
C GLY A 316 6.56 16.20 -2.72
N THR A 317 6.68 14.94 -3.12
CA THR A 317 7.80 14.46 -3.93
C THR A 317 7.75 14.97 -5.37
N SER A 318 8.93 15.21 -5.97
CA SER A 318 9.05 15.42 -7.43
C SER A 318 9.40 14.13 -8.19
N ALA A 319 9.80 13.06 -7.48
CA ALA A 319 10.13 11.76 -8.04
C ALA A 319 8.90 10.84 -8.05
N ASN A 320 7.94 11.14 -8.92
CA ASN A 320 6.68 10.38 -8.96
C ASN A 320 6.76 9.11 -9.81
N TYR A 321 7.73 9.00 -10.74
CA TYR A 321 7.83 7.92 -11.73
C TYR A 321 6.51 7.73 -12.50
N SER A 322 5.81 8.84 -12.75
CA SER A 322 4.51 8.89 -13.41
C SER A 322 4.63 9.09 -14.92
N TRP A 323 3.55 8.80 -15.64
CA TRP A 323 3.44 9.05 -17.07
C TRP A 323 2.01 9.47 -17.42
N ASN A 324 1.85 10.66 -18.02
CA ASN A 324 0.54 11.21 -18.36
C ASN A 324 -0.15 10.53 -19.57
N CYS A 325 0.48 9.50 -20.16
CA CYS A 325 -0.01 8.78 -21.33
C CYS A 325 -0.28 9.67 -22.56
N GLY A 326 0.39 10.82 -22.65
CA GLY A 326 0.32 11.72 -23.81
C GLY A 326 -0.34 13.07 -23.56
N THR A 327 -1.09 13.23 -22.46
CA THR A 327 -1.75 14.51 -22.12
C THR A 327 -1.77 14.70 -20.60
N GLU A 328 -1.32 15.88 -20.17
CA GLU A 328 -1.34 16.25 -18.74
C GLU A 328 -2.76 16.53 -18.26
N GLY A 329 -3.17 15.86 -17.18
CA GLY A 329 -4.51 15.99 -16.59
C GLY A 329 -5.61 15.24 -17.36
N ASP A 330 -6.85 15.72 -17.25
CA ASP A 330 -8.01 15.08 -17.84
C ASP A 330 -7.92 15.05 -19.38
N SER A 331 -8.44 13.97 -19.98
CA SER A 331 -8.48 13.80 -21.43
C SER A 331 -9.86 13.33 -21.89
N THR A 332 -10.27 13.81 -23.05
CA THR A 332 -11.45 13.31 -23.78
C THR A 332 -11.07 12.44 -24.97
N ASP A 333 -9.76 12.24 -25.20
CA ASP A 333 -9.26 11.36 -26.25
C ASP A 333 -9.43 9.89 -25.84
N PRO A 334 -10.21 9.10 -26.59
CA PRO A 334 -10.49 7.71 -26.23
C PRO A 334 -9.26 6.80 -26.27
N ASP A 335 -8.25 7.12 -27.07
CA ASP A 335 -7.01 6.32 -27.15
C ASP A 335 -6.16 6.55 -25.91
N ILE A 336 -6.03 7.80 -25.47
CA ILE A 336 -5.35 8.17 -24.22
C ILE A 336 -6.05 7.52 -23.01
N GLU A 337 -7.37 7.64 -22.93
CA GLU A 337 -8.13 7.06 -21.82
C GLU A 337 -8.08 5.52 -21.82
N SER A 338 -8.10 4.88 -22.99
CA SER A 338 -7.91 3.43 -23.10
C SER A 338 -6.52 3.01 -22.62
N LEU A 339 -5.48 3.76 -22.96
CA LEU A 339 -4.11 3.51 -22.50
C LEU A 339 -3.97 3.70 -20.98
N ARG A 340 -4.58 4.75 -20.41
CA ARG A 340 -4.60 4.98 -18.96
C ARG A 340 -5.26 3.82 -18.20
N ILE A 341 -6.43 3.38 -18.66
CA ILE A 341 -7.13 2.21 -18.06
C ILE A 341 -6.26 0.95 -18.15
N GLN A 342 -5.59 0.73 -19.29
CA GLN A 342 -4.69 -0.39 -19.49
C GLN A 342 -3.51 -0.33 -18.51
N GLN A 343 -2.89 0.83 -18.33
CA GLN A 343 -1.79 1.01 -17.37
C GLN A 343 -2.25 0.82 -15.92
N ILE A 344 -3.43 1.29 -15.55
CA ILE A 344 -4.03 1.02 -14.23
C ILE A 344 -4.21 -0.48 -14.01
N LYS A 345 -4.72 -1.23 -15.01
CA LYS A 345 -4.83 -2.69 -14.96
C LYS A 345 -3.46 -3.36 -14.81
N ASN A 346 -2.42 -2.85 -15.50
CA ASN A 346 -1.06 -3.36 -15.38
C ASN A 346 -0.55 -3.22 -13.93
N PHE A 347 -0.74 -2.07 -13.31
CA PHE A 347 -0.33 -1.84 -11.92
C PHE A 347 -1.05 -2.78 -10.94
N PHE A 348 -2.37 -2.94 -11.05
CA PHE A 348 -3.10 -3.90 -10.23
C PHE A 348 -2.64 -5.34 -10.47
N THR A 349 -2.39 -5.70 -11.73
CA THR A 349 -1.92 -7.05 -12.08
C THR A 349 -0.56 -7.35 -11.44
N LEU A 350 0.41 -6.44 -11.57
CA LEU A 350 1.73 -6.62 -10.96
C LEU A 350 1.65 -6.65 -9.43
N SER A 351 0.92 -5.72 -8.83
CA SER A 351 0.79 -5.65 -7.36
C SER A 351 0.18 -6.93 -6.77
N LEU A 352 -0.85 -7.47 -7.42
CA LEU A 352 -1.58 -8.64 -6.91
C LEU A 352 -0.95 -9.99 -7.29
N LEU A 353 -0.10 -10.05 -8.33
CA LEU A 353 0.60 -11.28 -8.71
C LEU A 353 1.99 -11.42 -8.08
N SER A 354 2.61 -10.35 -7.62
CA SER A 354 3.93 -10.39 -6.98
C SER A 354 3.90 -11.11 -5.63
N VAL A 355 4.99 -11.77 -5.27
CA VAL A 355 5.21 -12.33 -3.92
C VAL A 355 5.33 -11.18 -2.91
N GLY A 356 4.66 -11.30 -1.76
CA GLY A 356 4.54 -10.27 -0.74
C GLY A 356 3.08 -9.98 -0.39
N THR A 357 2.81 -9.01 0.46
CA THR A 357 1.45 -8.58 0.83
C THR A 357 1.04 -7.36 0.02
N PRO A 358 0.03 -7.44 -0.86
CA PRO A 358 -0.41 -6.29 -1.64
C PRO A 358 -1.20 -5.29 -0.80
N MET A 359 -0.96 -4.00 -1.03
CA MET A 359 -1.73 -2.89 -0.45
C MET A 359 -2.31 -2.02 -1.57
N LEU A 360 -3.59 -1.66 -1.45
CA LEU A 360 -4.32 -0.81 -2.39
C LEU A 360 -4.72 0.50 -1.72
N LEU A 361 -4.59 1.61 -2.42
CA LEU A 361 -5.11 2.90 -1.94
C LEU A 361 -6.61 3.00 -2.20
N MET A 362 -7.35 3.45 -1.20
CA MET A 362 -8.80 3.73 -1.28
C MET A 362 -9.16 4.59 -2.49
N GLY A 363 -10.00 4.05 -3.38
CA GLY A 363 -10.51 4.75 -4.56
C GLY A 363 -9.72 4.52 -5.86
N ASP A 364 -8.56 3.87 -5.81
CA ASP A 364 -7.81 3.54 -7.03
C ASP A 364 -8.60 2.58 -7.93
N GLU A 365 -9.38 1.69 -7.33
CA GLU A 365 -10.25 0.72 -8.01
C GLU A 365 -11.39 1.37 -8.80
N VAL A 366 -11.64 2.65 -8.58
CA VAL A 366 -12.66 3.46 -9.29
C VAL A 366 -12.09 4.73 -9.91
N ARG A 367 -10.76 4.83 -10.02
CA ARG A 367 -10.05 5.96 -10.63
C ARG A 367 -10.26 7.29 -9.88
N ARG A 368 -10.21 7.26 -8.56
CA ARG A 368 -10.21 8.50 -7.76
C ARG A 368 -9.01 9.37 -8.15
N THR A 369 -9.25 10.67 -8.30
CA THR A 369 -8.22 11.65 -8.63
C THR A 369 -8.07 12.71 -7.54
N GLN A 370 -6.86 13.16 -7.33
CA GLN A 370 -6.51 14.36 -6.55
C GLN A 370 -6.13 15.53 -7.48
N GLN A 371 -6.46 15.41 -8.78
CA GLN A 371 -6.21 16.43 -9.80
C GLN A 371 -4.72 16.81 -9.90
N GLY A 372 -3.84 15.82 -9.74
CA GLY A 372 -2.39 15.99 -9.77
C GLY A 372 -1.80 16.57 -8.47
N ASN A 373 -2.58 16.75 -7.42
CA ASN A 373 -2.06 17.05 -6.11
C ASN A 373 -1.51 15.75 -5.48
N ASN A 374 -0.20 15.69 -5.24
CA ASN A 374 0.45 14.51 -4.67
C ASN A 374 0.77 14.64 -3.17
N ASN A 375 0.18 15.65 -2.49
CA ASN A 375 0.35 15.88 -1.06
C ASN A 375 -0.92 16.51 -0.46
N ALA A 376 -2.02 15.77 -0.52
CA ALA A 376 -3.35 16.28 -0.17
C ALA A 376 -3.63 16.31 1.35
N TYR A 377 -2.59 16.38 2.20
CA TYR A 377 -2.69 16.30 3.66
C TYR A 377 -3.61 17.34 4.30
N CYS A 378 -3.74 18.50 3.66
CA CYS A 378 -4.49 19.64 4.19
C CYS A 378 -5.85 19.86 3.52
N TRP A 379 -6.37 18.84 2.78
CA TRP A 379 -7.60 18.96 2.02
C TRP A 379 -8.73 18.06 2.55
N ASP A 380 -9.51 18.56 3.54
CA ASP A 380 -10.81 17.93 3.89
C ASP A 380 -11.87 18.37 2.87
N SER A 381 -11.76 17.86 1.66
CA SER A 381 -12.61 18.24 0.54
C SER A 381 -12.75 17.11 -0.50
N LYS A 382 -13.50 17.37 -1.57
CA LYS A 382 -13.71 16.43 -2.70
C LYS A 382 -12.40 15.97 -3.38
N ILE A 383 -11.30 16.68 -3.22
CA ILE A 383 -9.98 16.25 -3.70
C ILE A 383 -9.56 14.96 -3.00
N SER A 384 -9.81 14.85 -1.69
CA SER A 384 -9.36 13.72 -0.87
C SER A 384 -10.45 12.67 -0.63
N TRP A 385 -11.74 13.08 -0.71
CA TRP A 385 -12.85 12.18 -0.42
C TRP A 385 -13.07 11.16 -1.53
N PHE A 386 -13.67 10.03 -1.15
CA PHE A 386 -14.13 9.03 -2.10
C PHE A 386 -15.43 9.50 -2.78
N ASP A 387 -15.37 9.74 -4.08
CA ASP A 387 -16.56 10.02 -4.89
C ASP A 387 -17.20 8.70 -5.34
N TRP A 388 -18.29 8.32 -4.70
CA TRP A 388 -19.03 7.09 -4.98
C TRP A 388 -19.72 7.08 -6.34
N ASN A 389 -19.89 8.24 -6.98
CA ASN A 389 -20.40 8.32 -8.36
C ASN A 389 -19.42 7.67 -9.35
N LEU A 390 -18.14 7.57 -9.03
CA LEU A 390 -17.11 6.93 -9.86
C LEU A 390 -17.31 5.41 -9.99
N CYS A 391 -18.01 4.77 -9.07
CA CYS A 391 -18.23 3.31 -9.12
C CYS A 391 -18.99 2.88 -10.38
N LYS A 392 -19.96 3.67 -10.84
CA LYS A 392 -20.78 3.31 -11.99
C LYS A 392 -20.04 3.47 -13.32
N PRO A 393 -19.42 4.60 -13.66
CA PRO A 393 -18.66 4.75 -14.90
C PRO A 393 -17.41 3.85 -14.97
N ASN A 394 -16.82 3.47 -13.83
CA ASN A 394 -15.65 2.61 -13.75
C ASN A 394 -15.98 1.17 -13.30
N ALA A 395 -17.24 0.72 -13.50
CA ALA A 395 -17.67 -0.61 -13.04
C ALA A 395 -16.85 -1.76 -13.64
N GLU A 396 -16.37 -1.61 -14.88
CA GLU A 396 -15.53 -2.61 -15.55
C GLU A 396 -14.17 -2.73 -14.84
N LEU A 397 -13.54 -1.61 -14.49
CA LEU A 397 -12.28 -1.61 -13.74
C LEU A 397 -12.48 -2.17 -12.32
N LEU A 398 -13.55 -1.75 -11.63
CA LEU A 398 -13.88 -2.28 -10.31
C LEU A 398 -14.05 -3.81 -10.35
N GLN A 399 -14.75 -4.34 -11.36
CA GLN A 399 -14.90 -5.78 -11.57
C GLN A 399 -13.54 -6.45 -11.84
N PHE A 400 -12.68 -5.84 -12.65
CA PHE A 400 -11.32 -6.34 -12.90
C PHE A 400 -10.55 -6.47 -11.59
N VAL A 401 -10.53 -5.44 -10.74
CA VAL A 401 -9.83 -5.44 -9.44
C VAL A 401 -10.40 -6.51 -8.51
N GLN A 402 -11.72 -6.64 -8.42
CA GLN A 402 -12.38 -7.70 -7.63
C GLN A 402 -11.96 -9.09 -8.07
N GLN A 403 -11.89 -9.35 -9.38
CA GLN A 403 -11.43 -10.64 -9.91
C GLN A 403 -9.94 -10.86 -9.64
N MET A 404 -9.10 -9.84 -9.78
CA MET A 404 -7.68 -9.91 -9.45
C MET A 404 -7.45 -10.29 -7.98
N ILE A 405 -8.21 -9.70 -7.06
CA ILE A 405 -8.14 -10.05 -5.62
C ILE A 405 -8.55 -11.51 -5.41
N ARG A 406 -9.62 -11.99 -6.06
CA ARG A 406 -10.04 -13.40 -5.99
C ARG A 406 -8.97 -14.35 -6.52
N ILE A 407 -8.33 -14.01 -7.64
CA ILE A 407 -7.20 -14.77 -8.20
C ILE A 407 -6.07 -14.82 -7.18
N ARG A 408 -5.72 -13.68 -6.57
CA ARG A 408 -4.68 -13.62 -5.52
C ARG A 408 -5.01 -14.51 -4.33
N LEU A 409 -6.21 -14.41 -3.77
CA LEU A 409 -6.63 -15.23 -2.62
C LEU A 409 -6.65 -16.73 -2.95
N GLY A 410 -7.00 -17.10 -4.19
CA GLY A 410 -6.88 -18.48 -4.68
C GLY A 410 -5.43 -18.96 -4.76
N PHE A 411 -4.46 -18.07 -4.97
CA PHE A 411 -3.04 -18.40 -4.91
C PHE A 411 -2.56 -18.68 -3.48
N ASP A 412 -3.00 -17.84 -2.55
CA ASP A 412 -2.57 -17.93 -1.16
C ASP A 412 -3.18 -19.13 -0.43
N GLN A 413 -4.34 -19.66 -0.87
CA GLN A 413 -4.92 -20.88 -0.31
C GLN A 413 -4.02 -22.13 -0.47
N GLY A 414 -3.09 -22.13 -1.41
CA GLY A 414 -2.08 -23.18 -1.55
C GLY A 414 -0.86 -23.01 -0.64
N ILE A 415 -0.75 -21.87 0.06
CA ILE A 415 0.32 -21.56 1.03
C ILE A 415 -0.27 -21.64 2.44
N THR A 416 -0.97 -22.73 2.76
CA THR A 416 -1.51 -22.95 4.10
C THR A 416 -0.39 -23.50 5.00
N GLY A 417 0.14 -22.67 5.89
CA GLY A 417 1.16 -23.09 6.85
C GLY A 417 1.85 -21.92 7.54
N THR A 418 2.82 -22.21 8.36
CA THR A 418 3.77 -21.26 8.93
C THR A 418 4.42 -20.42 7.84
N PRO A 419 4.65 -19.13 8.05
CA PRO A 419 5.42 -18.30 7.12
C PRO A 419 6.76 -18.96 6.81
N VAL A 420 7.07 -19.15 5.53
CA VAL A 420 8.31 -19.75 5.06
C VAL A 420 9.29 -18.61 4.76
N PRO A 421 10.58 -18.73 5.12
CA PRO A 421 11.61 -17.81 4.69
C PRO A 421 11.62 -17.63 3.18
N LEU A 422 11.87 -16.41 2.71
CA LEU A 422 11.84 -16.12 1.27
C LEU A 422 12.85 -16.96 0.50
N GLU A 423 14.04 -17.20 1.07
CA GLU A 423 15.06 -18.05 0.47
C GLU A 423 14.56 -19.50 0.29
N GLU A 424 13.95 -20.09 1.32
CA GLU A 424 13.40 -21.44 1.27
C GLU A 424 12.24 -21.51 0.23
N TYR A 425 11.37 -20.48 0.19
CA TYR A 425 10.32 -20.39 -0.82
C TYR A 425 10.90 -20.40 -2.24
N LEU A 426 11.93 -19.57 -2.49
CA LEU A 426 12.55 -19.46 -3.82
C LEU A 426 13.31 -20.74 -4.22
N GLN A 427 13.92 -21.45 -3.26
CA GLN A 427 14.55 -22.74 -3.50
C GLN A 427 13.53 -23.85 -3.82
N GLY A 428 12.35 -23.81 -3.18
CA GLY A 428 11.25 -24.75 -3.40
C GLY A 428 10.39 -24.41 -4.62
N ALA A 429 10.37 -23.17 -5.07
CA ALA A 429 9.61 -22.71 -6.22
C ALA A 429 10.39 -23.00 -7.51
N HIS A 430 9.75 -23.64 -8.50
CA HIS A 430 10.35 -23.75 -9.82
C HIS A 430 9.95 -22.53 -10.65
N ILE A 431 10.90 -21.58 -10.78
CA ILE A 431 10.71 -20.31 -11.49
C ILE A 431 11.61 -20.29 -12.72
N GLU A 432 11.01 -20.19 -13.90
CA GLU A 432 11.76 -20.08 -15.16
C GLU A 432 11.55 -18.70 -15.78
N TRP A 433 12.64 -18.02 -16.09
CA TRP A 433 12.61 -16.72 -16.73
C TRP A 433 12.78 -16.83 -18.24
N HIS A 434 11.99 -16.02 -18.95
CA HIS A 434 11.97 -16.03 -20.40
C HIS A 434 12.01 -14.57 -20.92
N GLY A 435 12.45 -14.43 -22.18
CA GLY A 435 12.19 -13.26 -22.99
C GLY A 435 11.00 -13.53 -23.93
N THR A 436 11.05 -12.99 -25.14
CA THR A 436 10.12 -13.39 -26.22
C THR A 436 10.35 -14.83 -26.65
N GLN A 437 11.56 -15.36 -26.44
CA GLN A 437 11.92 -16.75 -26.59
C GLN A 437 12.02 -17.43 -25.22
N LEU A 438 11.61 -18.69 -25.16
CA LEU A 438 11.66 -19.48 -23.91
C LEU A 438 13.11 -19.65 -23.43
N LEU A 439 13.33 -19.47 -22.12
CA LEU A 439 14.62 -19.59 -21.43
C LEU A 439 15.73 -18.62 -21.93
N HIS A 440 15.35 -17.59 -22.68
CA HIS A 440 16.23 -16.54 -23.16
C HIS A 440 15.78 -15.15 -22.66
N PRO A 441 15.84 -14.89 -21.35
CA PRO A 441 15.47 -13.58 -20.82
C PRO A 441 16.46 -12.51 -21.24
N ASP A 442 15.95 -11.32 -21.55
CA ASP A 442 16.77 -10.15 -21.86
C ASP A 442 16.81 -9.19 -20.65
N TRP A 443 17.97 -9.09 -20.04
CA TRP A 443 18.24 -8.18 -18.91
C TRP A 443 19.03 -6.93 -19.34
N GLY A 444 19.13 -6.69 -20.63
CA GLY A 444 19.85 -5.54 -21.17
C GLY A 444 19.19 -4.21 -20.82
N HIS A 445 19.96 -3.13 -20.91
CA HIS A 445 19.51 -1.77 -20.60
C HIS A 445 18.22 -1.35 -21.35
N ASP A 446 18.08 -1.77 -22.59
CA ASP A 446 16.95 -1.39 -23.45
C ASP A 446 15.83 -2.46 -23.47
N SER A 447 15.88 -3.42 -22.54
CA SER A 447 14.82 -4.42 -22.38
C SER A 447 13.60 -3.82 -21.68
N HIS A 448 12.45 -3.94 -22.34
CA HIS A 448 11.14 -3.50 -21.84
C HIS A 448 10.13 -4.65 -21.75
N SER A 449 10.61 -5.89 -21.72
CA SER A 449 9.75 -7.06 -21.65
C SER A 449 10.37 -8.18 -20.83
N ILE A 450 9.51 -8.98 -20.22
CA ILE A 450 9.89 -10.13 -19.39
C ILE A 450 8.78 -11.16 -19.42
N ALA A 451 9.13 -12.44 -19.38
CA ALA A 451 8.15 -13.48 -19.10
C ALA A 451 8.67 -14.44 -18.03
N VAL A 452 7.75 -15.06 -17.29
CA VAL A 452 8.05 -15.99 -16.20
C VAL A 452 7.05 -17.12 -16.15
N SER A 453 7.56 -18.35 -15.97
CA SER A 453 6.79 -19.54 -15.60
C SER A 453 6.93 -19.78 -14.10
N LEU A 454 5.80 -19.88 -13.40
CA LEU A 454 5.72 -20.16 -11.97
C LEU A 454 5.05 -21.52 -11.77
N HIS A 455 5.77 -22.48 -11.22
CA HIS A 455 5.27 -23.82 -10.92
C HIS A 455 4.92 -23.91 -9.44
N ASN A 456 3.66 -24.11 -9.14
CA ASN A 456 3.20 -24.44 -7.79
C ASN A 456 3.05 -25.98 -7.68
N HIS A 457 4.03 -26.63 -7.06
CA HIS A 457 4.02 -28.09 -6.90
C HIS A 457 2.94 -28.58 -5.93
N VAL A 458 2.53 -27.77 -4.97
CA VAL A 458 1.49 -28.13 -3.99
C VAL A 458 0.12 -28.23 -4.68
N LEU A 459 -0.19 -27.28 -5.56
CA LEU A 459 -1.45 -27.22 -6.30
C LEU A 459 -1.35 -27.89 -7.68
N ASN A 460 -0.19 -28.39 -8.06
CA ASN A 460 0.10 -28.90 -9.42
C ASN A 460 -0.34 -27.91 -10.52
N GLN A 461 -0.03 -26.65 -10.34
CA GLN A 461 -0.41 -25.56 -11.23
C GLN A 461 0.81 -24.90 -11.84
N VAL A 462 0.73 -24.56 -13.11
CA VAL A 462 1.73 -23.75 -13.81
C VAL A 462 1.07 -22.48 -14.31
N ARG A 463 1.72 -21.37 -14.09
CA ARG A 463 1.30 -20.06 -14.59
C ARG A 463 2.40 -19.47 -15.45
N TYR A 464 2.02 -18.91 -16.57
CA TYR A 464 2.89 -18.17 -17.44
C TYR A 464 2.44 -16.70 -17.47
N ILE A 465 3.33 -15.78 -17.13
CA ILE A 465 3.05 -14.34 -17.14
C ILE A 465 4.01 -13.70 -18.13
N ALA A 466 3.50 -13.01 -19.14
CA ALA A 466 4.32 -12.20 -20.04
C ALA A 466 3.93 -10.72 -19.94
N ILE A 467 4.94 -9.88 -19.84
CA ILE A 467 4.82 -8.44 -19.58
C ILE A 467 5.55 -7.71 -20.71
N ASN A 468 4.84 -6.81 -21.37
CA ASN A 468 5.36 -5.99 -22.45
C ASN A 468 5.11 -4.51 -22.12
N SER A 469 6.11 -3.78 -21.64
CA SER A 469 6.07 -2.31 -21.49
C SER A 469 6.60 -1.56 -22.71
N PHE A 470 6.98 -2.29 -23.79
CA PHE A 470 7.40 -1.73 -25.04
C PHE A 470 6.22 -1.16 -25.85
N TRP A 471 6.48 -0.18 -26.71
CA TRP A 471 5.46 0.49 -27.54
C TRP A 471 5.06 -0.28 -28.82
N LYS A 472 5.56 -1.51 -28.99
CA LYS A 472 5.19 -2.41 -30.10
C LYS A 472 4.68 -3.73 -29.54
N PRO A 473 3.79 -4.43 -30.29
CA PRO A 473 3.42 -5.78 -29.92
C PRO A 473 4.64 -6.71 -30.01
N LEU A 474 4.75 -7.65 -29.08
CA LEU A 474 5.79 -8.66 -29.04
C LEU A 474 5.15 -10.05 -29.02
N GLU A 475 5.69 -10.96 -29.80
CA GLU A 475 5.25 -12.35 -29.85
C GLU A 475 6.10 -13.18 -28.90
N PHE A 476 5.45 -13.82 -27.93
CA PHE A 476 6.09 -14.65 -26.93
C PHE A 476 5.84 -16.14 -27.21
N GLU A 477 6.89 -16.94 -27.18
CA GLU A 477 6.79 -18.39 -27.21
C GLU A 477 6.16 -18.91 -25.92
N LEU A 478 5.27 -19.91 -26.03
CA LEU A 478 4.62 -20.54 -24.88
C LEU A 478 5.27 -21.87 -24.54
N PRO A 479 5.46 -22.20 -23.24
CA PRO A 479 5.93 -23.50 -22.83
C PRO A 479 5.01 -24.62 -23.33
N THR A 480 5.61 -25.70 -23.82
CA THR A 480 4.90 -26.89 -24.32
C THR A 480 4.80 -27.96 -23.23
N PHE A 481 3.76 -28.76 -23.28
CA PHE A 481 3.54 -29.85 -22.34
C PHE A 481 3.78 -31.21 -23.01
N SER A 482 4.26 -32.18 -22.24
CA SER A 482 4.42 -33.57 -22.71
C SER A 482 3.08 -34.29 -22.89
N ASP A 483 2.04 -33.85 -22.17
CA ASP A 483 0.68 -34.39 -22.30
C ASP A 483 -0.11 -33.57 -23.33
N ALA A 484 -0.48 -34.19 -24.42
CA ALA A 484 -1.23 -33.59 -25.53
C ALA A 484 -2.65 -33.08 -25.13
N SER A 485 -3.16 -33.49 -23.99
CA SER A 485 -4.43 -33.04 -23.45
C SER A 485 -4.29 -31.78 -22.56
N SER A 486 -3.08 -31.40 -22.26
CA SER A 486 -2.77 -30.14 -21.53
C SER A 486 -2.92 -28.93 -22.43
N ARG A 487 -3.44 -27.86 -21.86
CA ARG A 487 -3.69 -26.60 -22.59
C ARG A 487 -3.46 -25.37 -21.72
N TRP A 488 -3.23 -24.24 -22.37
CA TRP A 488 -3.21 -22.93 -21.74
C TRP A 488 -4.61 -22.32 -21.74
N LEU A 489 -5.01 -21.75 -20.60
CA LEU A 489 -6.17 -20.87 -20.46
C LEU A 489 -5.68 -19.46 -20.20
N ARG A 490 -6.08 -18.50 -21.02
CA ARG A 490 -5.83 -17.09 -20.75
C ARG A 490 -6.76 -16.61 -19.64
N MET A 491 -6.16 -16.22 -18.51
CA MET A 491 -6.87 -15.67 -17.37
C MET A 491 -6.92 -14.16 -17.42
N ILE A 492 -5.84 -13.52 -17.87
CA ILE A 492 -5.69 -12.05 -17.90
C ILE A 492 -5.07 -11.63 -19.23
N ASP A 493 -5.60 -10.56 -19.80
CA ASP A 493 -4.96 -9.76 -20.86
C ASP A 493 -5.40 -8.29 -20.69
N THR A 494 -4.52 -7.46 -20.14
CA THR A 494 -4.82 -6.07 -19.82
C THR A 494 -5.06 -5.17 -21.03
N SER A 495 -4.71 -5.64 -22.24
CA SER A 495 -4.97 -4.92 -23.50
C SER A 495 -6.41 -5.06 -23.99
N LEU A 496 -7.17 -5.97 -23.40
CA LEU A 496 -8.53 -6.22 -23.80
C LEU A 496 -9.54 -5.40 -22.97
N ARG A 497 -10.72 -5.25 -23.52
CA ARG A 497 -11.87 -4.65 -22.82
C ARG A 497 -12.64 -5.72 -22.06
N ALA A 498 -13.32 -5.29 -21.02
CA ALA A 498 -14.26 -6.16 -20.31
C ALA A 498 -15.35 -6.70 -21.28
N PRO A 499 -15.81 -7.93 -21.10
CA PRO A 499 -15.41 -8.91 -20.07
C PRO A 499 -14.26 -9.84 -20.48
N SER A 500 -13.56 -9.54 -21.59
CA SER A 500 -12.51 -10.40 -22.14
C SER A 500 -11.13 -10.17 -21.53
N ASP A 501 -10.96 -9.15 -20.71
CA ASP A 501 -9.71 -8.74 -20.09
C ASP A 501 -9.30 -9.61 -18.90
N ILE A 502 -10.27 -10.21 -18.21
CA ILE A 502 -10.05 -11.09 -17.07
C ILE A 502 -11.12 -12.19 -17.01
N ALA A 503 -10.71 -13.42 -16.83
CA ALA A 503 -11.63 -14.55 -16.64
C ALA A 503 -11.93 -14.76 -15.14
N ALA A 504 -13.09 -15.34 -14.84
CA ALA A 504 -13.39 -15.80 -13.50
C ALA A 504 -12.48 -16.98 -13.09
N VAL A 505 -12.29 -17.15 -11.78
CA VAL A 505 -11.49 -18.27 -11.25
C VAL A 505 -12.12 -19.60 -11.67
N GLY A 506 -11.33 -20.46 -12.28
CA GLY A 506 -11.79 -21.75 -12.83
C GLY A 506 -12.32 -21.68 -14.27
N GLU A 507 -12.46 -20.48 -14.84
CA GLU A 507 -12.80 -20.23 -16.23
C GLU A 507 -11.58 -19.67 -16.95
N GLY A 508 -11.58 -19.65 -18.28
CA GLY A 508 -10.49 -19.06 -19.06
C GLY A 508 -10.72 -19.26 -20.54
N PHE A 509 -9.98 -18.50 -21.34
CA PHE A 509 -10.06 -18.59 -22.80
C PHE A 509 -8.94 -19.52 -23.29
N GLU A 510 -9.30 -20.60 -23.97
CA GLU A 510 -8.36 -21.61 -24.47
C GLU A 510 -7.39 -21.01 -25.51
N ILE A 511 -6.11 -21.36 -25.40
CA ILE A 511 -5.04 -20.92 -26.30
C ILE A 511 -4.40 -22.15 -26.90
N ASP A 512 -4.62 -22.37 -28.21
CA ASP A 512 -4.09 -23.51 -28.98
C ASP A 512 -2.79 -23.19 -29.75
N ALA A 513 -2.41 -21.90 -29.76
CA ALA A 513 -1.22 -21.45 -30.50
C ALA A 513 0.06 -21.69 -29.69
N PRO A 514 1.22 -21.94 -30.35
CA PRO A 514 2.52 -22.09 -29.70
C PRO A 514 3.11 -20.74 -29.24
N THR A 515 2.52 -19.62 -29.63
CA THR A 515 2.93 -18.27 -29.29
C THR A 515 1.73 -17.42 -28.87
N TYR A 516 1.98 -16.32 -28.17
CA TYR A 516 0.98 -15.31 -27.84
C TYR A 516 1.49 -13.92 -28.18
N LEU A 517 0.68 -13.14 -28.93
CA LEU A 517 1.00 -11.76 -29.27
C LEU A 517 0.56 -10.83 -28.15
N VAL A 518 1.51 -10.40 -27.30
CA VAL A 518 1.29 -9.44 -26.22
C VAL A 518 1.30 -8.02 -26.77
N LYS A 519 0.21 -7.31 -26.64
CA LYS A 519 0.04 -5.95 -27.16
C LYS A 519 1.02 -4.95 -26.50
N PRO A 520 1.22 -3.74 -27.07
CA PRO A 520 2.00 -2.71 -26.41
C PRO A 520 1.46 -2.39 -25.01
N HIS A 521 2.37 -2.13 -24.07
CA HIS A 521 2.03 -1.74 -22.70
C HIS A 521 1.01 -2.67 -22.03
N SER A 522 1.14 -4.00 -22.19
CA SER A 522 0.17 -4.94 -21.63
C SER A 522 0.80 -6.13 -20.93
N ILE A 523 -0.01 -6.79 -20.13
CA ILE A 523 0.34 -7.98 -19.36
C ILE A 523 -0.66 -9.07 -19.66
N ILE A 524 -0.16 -10.30 -19.85
CA ILE A 524 -1.00 -11.49 -19.92
C ILE A 524 -0.65 -12.46 -18.80
N MET A 525 -1.64 -13.21 -18.34
CA MET A 525 -1.44 -14.39 -17.50
C MET A 525 -2.18 -15.58 -18.09
N LEU A 526 -1.44 -16.66 -18.29
CA LEU A 526 -1.97 -17.95 -18.71
C LEU A 526 -1.89 -18.94 -17.55
N HIS A 527 -2.90 -19.78 -17.44
CA HIS A 527 -2.98 -20.87 -16.47
C HIS A 527 -2.98 -22.20 -17.19
N HIS A 528 -2.12 -23.12 -16.76
CA HIS A 528 -2.06 -24.47 -17.29
C HIS A 528 -3.15 -25.35 -16.67
N VAL A 529 -3.86 -26.07 -17.52
CA VAL A 529 -4.87 -27.07 -17.11
C VAL A 529 -4.48 -28.42 -17.68
N SER A 530 -4.36 -29.41 -16.78
CA SER A 530 -4.22 -30.82 -17.13
C SER A 530 -5.55 -31.52 -16.84
N PRO A 531 -6.07 -32.37 -17.74
CA PRO A 531 -7.32 -33.09 -17.51
C PRO A 531 -7.25 -34.10 -16.34
N ASN A 532 -6.04 -34.41 -15.87
CA ASN A 532 -5.81 -35.29 -14.72
C ASN A 532 -5.71 -34.51 -13.37
N ALA A 533 -5.77 -33.21 -13.37
CA ALA A 533 -5.85 -32.43 -12.12
C ALA A 533 -7.27 -32.57 -11.55
N LYS A 534 -7.43 -33.37 -10.51
CA LYS A 534 -8.69 -33.48 -9.75
C LYS A 534 -9.06 -32.09 -9.22
N SER A 535 -10.24 -31.61 -9.62
CA SER A 535 -10.90 -30.39 -9.12
C SER A 535 -11.05 -30.38 -7.60
#